data_4bb62c1bac4898f328039d0d7f08e371
#
_entry.id   4bb62c1bac4898f328039d0d7f08e371
#
_cell.length_a   1.000
_cell.length_b   1.000
_cell.length_c   1.000
_cell.angle_alpha   90.00
_cell.angle_beta   90.00
_cell.angle_gamma   90.00
#
_symmetry.space_group_name_H-M   'P 1'
#
loop_
_entity.id
_entity.type
_entity.pdbx_description
1 polymer ?
#
loop_
_entity_poly.entity_id
_entity_poly.type
_entity_poly.pdbx_seq_one_letter_code
_entity_poly.pdbx_strand_id
1 'polypeptide(L)'
;PDAETYVVNTSNWCDPAAQAQAASSLLGQDVDVLTQHQDCTATITKAAEDAGAYVVGYHADASELAPEGWLGGSEWDWDELYIDIVEVSEAGDFTGSEYNANYRVGYKDGANPFIQSEFGPSVTDETKAEVAAALERISTTGSPFEGPIMANDGTTVLFEDGEIGEYDTAEGKNSMFVEGVVGEIPES
;
A
#
# COMPACT_ATOMS: atom_id res chain seq x y z
N PRO A 1 6.51 -17.95 -5.76
CA PRO A 1 7.39 -17.11 -6.52
C PRO A 1 8.68 -16.87 -5.74
N ASP A 2 9.79 -16.71 -6.45
CA ASP A 2 11.11 -16.51 -5.84
C ASP A 2 11.38 -15.00 -5.58
N ALA A 3 10.33 -14.19 -5.45
CA ALA A 3 10.43 -12.76 -5.17
C ALA A 3 10.70 -12.52 -3.68
N GLU A 4 11.63 -11.62 -3.38
CA GLU A 4 11.94 -11.16 -2.02
C GLU A 4 11.55 -9.69 -1.87
N THR A 5 11.10 -9.31 -0.68
CA THR A 5 10.77 -7.92 -0.35
C THR A 5 11.74 -7.41 0.72
N TYR A 6 12.48 -6.36 0.40
CA TYR A 6 13.40 -5.70 1.32
C TYR A 6 12.74 -4.47 1.92
N VAL A 7 12.75 -4.35 3.24
CA VAL A 7 12.13 -3.24 3.97
C VAL A 7 13.18 -2.42 4.70
N VAL A 8 13.15 -1.10 4.48
CA VAL A 8 13.92 -0.11 5.24
C VAL A 8 12.96 0.85 5.91
N ASN A 9 13.00 0.92 7.24
CA ASN A 9 12.19 1.89 8.00
C ASN A 9 12.98 3.17 8.20
N THR A 10 12.42 4.30 7.76
CA THR A 10 13.04 5.63 7.89
C THR A 10 12.69 6.33 9.21
N SER A 11 11.78 5.75 10.01
CA SER A 11 11.27 6.31 11.26
C SER A 11 10.73 7.75 11.15
N ASN A 12 10.34 8.15 9.94
CA ASN A 12 9.82 9.47 9.63
C ASN A 12 8.89 9.41 8.42
N TRP A 13 7.79 10.16 8.45
CA TRP A 13 6.82 10.21 7.36
C TRP A 13 7.31 10.98 6.14
N CYS A 14 8.13 12.02 6.35
CA CYS A 14 8.65 12.86 5.28
C CYS A 14 10.04 13.38 5.65
N ASP A 15 11.08 12.64 5.33
CA ASP A 15 12.48 13.06 5.38
C ASP A 15 13.15 12.71 4.04
N PRO A 16 13.23 13.66 3.09
CA PRO A 16 13.83 13.40 1.77
C PRO A 16 15.26 12.86 1.83
N ALA A 17 16.05 13.24 2.84
CA ALA A 17 17.43 12.76 2.97
C ALA A 17 17.46 11.29 3.41
N ALA A 18 16.68 10.92 4.42
CA ALA A 18 16.53 9.54 4.86
C ALA A 18 15.93 8.66 3.75
N GLN A 19 14.91 9.16 3.04
CA GLN A 19 14.31 8.46 1.91
C GLN A 19 15.31 8.22 0.77
N ALA A 20 16.10 9.23 0.39
CA ALA A 20 17.12 9.08 -0.65
C ALA A 20 18.20 8.07 -0.25
N GLN A 21 18.58 8.05 1.03
CA GLN A 21 19.53 7.06 1.54
C GLN A 21 18.95 5.65 1.52
N ALA A 22 17.69 5.48 1.93
CA ALA A 22 16.98 4.21 1.90
C ALA A 22 16.86 3.67 0.45
N ALA A 23 16.41 4.52 -0.49
CA ALA A 23 16.34 4.17 -1.90
C ALA A 23 17.70 3.75 -2.47
N SER A 24 18.75 4.52 -2.19
CA SER A 24 20.12 4.18 -2.64
C SER A 24 20.61 2.86 -2.04
N SER A 25 20.27 2.57 -0.79
CA SER A 25 20.62 1.30 -0.14
C SER A 25 19.93 0.10 -0.77
N LEU A 26 18.65 0.24 -1.10
CA LEU A 26 17.85 -0.80 -1.76
C LEU A 26 18.32 -1.04 -3.20
N LEU A 27 18.47 0.03 -3.98
CA LEU A 27 18.99 -0.03 -5.36
C LEU A 27 20.39 -0.62 -5.43
N GLY A 28 21.21 -0.40 -4.40
CA GLY A 28 22.53 -1.02 -4.27
C GLY A 28 22.49 -2.54 -3.99
N GLN A 29 21.32 -3.11 -3.74
CA GLN A 29 21.07 -4.55 -3.56
C GLN A 29 20.38 -5.17 -4.79
N ASP A 30 20.41 -4.47 -5.92
CA ASP A 30 19.85 -4.90 -7.20
C ASP A 30 18.32 -5.13 -7.13
N VAL A 31 17.59 -4.39 -6.29
CA VAL A 31 16.12 -4.41 -6.34
C VAL A 31 15.66 -3.77 -7.64
N ASP A 32 14.67 -4.35 -8.27
CA ASP A 32 14.13 -3.92 -9.56
C ASP A 32 12.86 -3.07 -9.43
N VAL A 33 12.17 -3.13 -8.28
CA VAL A 33 10.97 -2.32 -8.00
C VAL A 33 11.09 -1.65 -6.64
N LEU A 34 10.90 -0.34 -6.58
CA LEU A 34 10.73 0.40 -5.33
C LEU A 34 9.24 0.67 -5.06
N THR A 35 8.86 0.59 -3.80
CA THR A 35 7.58 1.08 -3.31
C THR A 35 7.78 1.81 -2.00
N GLN A 36 6.76 2.52 -1.54
CA GLN A 36 6.89 3.34 -0.33
C GLN A 36 5.57 3.52 0.41
N HIS A 37 5.68 3.78 1.70
CA HIS A 37 4.61 4.34 2.53
C HIS A 37 5.16 5.59 3.21
N GLN A 38 5.25 6.69 2.46
CA GLN A 38 5.87 7.95 2.85
C GLN A 38 5.01 9.11 2.34
N ASP A 39 5.00 10.24 3.05
CA ASP A 39 4.23 11.42 2.63
C ASP A 39 4.96 12.25 1.55
N CYS A 40 6.29 12.21 1.54
CA CYS A 40 7.12 12.86 0.51
C CYS A 40 7.45 11.88 -0.62
N THR A 41 6.47 11.59 -1.47
CA THR A 41 6.52 10.51 -2.48
C THR A 41 7.55 10.73 -3.59
N ALA A 42 7.85 11.98 -3.94
CA ALA A 42 8.68 12.33 -5.09
C ALA A 42 10.12 11.81 -5.00
N THR A 43 10.69 11.71 -3.79
CA THR A 43 12.09 11.31 -3.61
C THR A 43 12.33 9.88 -4.07
N ILE A 44 11.47 8.95 -3.65
CA ILE A 44 11.60 7.52 -4.00
C ILE A 44 11.26 7.31 -5.48
N THR A 45 10.20 7.94 -5.97
CA THR A 45 9.75 7.85 -7.36
C THR A 45 10.88 8.28 -8.31
N LYS A 46 11.50 9.45 -8.04
CA LYS A 46 12.63 9.91 -8.84
C LYS A 46 13.87 9.01 -8.72
N ALA A 47 14.16 8.50 -7.54
CA ALA A 47 15.32 7.64 -7.37
C ALA A 47 15.19 6.34 -8.17
N ALA A 48 13.99 5.77 -8.26
CA ALA A 48 13.71 4.62 -9.11
C ALA A 48 13.94 4.95 -10.59
N GLU A 49 13.34 6.01 -11.10
CA GLU A 49 13.48 6.46 -12.49
C GLU A 49 14.94 6.74 -12.86
N ASP A 50 15.64 7.52 -12.03
CA ASP A 50 17.06 7.88 -12.27
C ASP A 50 17.98 6.65 -12.28
N ALA A 51 17.61 5.57 -11.62
CA ALA A 51 18.34 4.30 -11.59
C ALA A 51 17.90 3.31 -12.69
N GLY A 52 16.83 3.60 -13.43
CA GLY A 52 16.24 2.68 -14.39
C GLY A 52 15.49 1.50 -13.74
N ALA A 53 15.10 1.65 -12.47
CA ALA A 53 14.25 0.72 -11.75
C ALA A 53 12.78 1.11 -11.89
N TYR A 54 11.89 0.20 -11.52
CA TYR A 54 10.46 0.45 -11.51
C TYR A 54 9.99 1.01 -10.17
N VAL A 55 8.78 1.62 -10.17
CA VAL A 55 8.17 2.14 -8.95
C VAL A 55 6.66 1.86 -8.90
N VAL A 56 6.20 1.45 -7.72
CA VAL A 56 4.79 1.44 -7.34
C VAL A 56 4.56 2.60 -6.37
N GLY A 57 3.68 3.52 -6.75
CA GLY A 57 3.42 4.75 -6.01
C GLY A 57 2.43 4.60 -4.87
N TYR A 58 2.38 5.64 -4.03
CA TYR A 58 1.47 5.76 -2.91
C TYR A 58 0.99 7.21 -2.76
N HIS A 59 -0.23 7.42 -2.29
CA HIS A 59 -0.96 8.66 -2.05
C HIS A 59 -1.51 9.36 -3.29
N ALA A 60 -0.72 9.50 -4.33
CA ALA A 60 -1.10 10.25 -5.53
C ALA A 60 -0.39 9.69 -6.76
N ASP A 61 -0.92 10.00 -7.93
CA ASP A 61 -0.22 9.77 -9.18
C ASP A 61 1.06 10.61 -9.24
N ALA A 62 2.18 9.92 -9.38
CA ALA A 62 3.49 10.51 -9.56
C ALA A 62 4.17 10.03 -10.87
N SER A 63 3.39 9.55 -11.82
CA SER A 63 3.85 9.02 -13.11
C SER A 63 4.68 10.03 -13.91
N GLU A 64 4.40 11.33 -13.78
CA GLU A 64 5.21 12.39 -14.41
C GLU A 64 6.66 12.43 -13.91
N LEU A 65 6.92 11.91 -12.70
CA LEU A 65 8.26 11.84 -12.11
C LEU A 65 9.01 10.57 -12.46
N ALA A 66 8.31 9.56 -12.98
CA ALA A 66 8.87 8.29 -13.43
C ALA A 66 8.18 7.80 -14.71
N PRO A 67 8.30 8.54 -15.83
CA PRO A 67 7.56 8.24 -17.05
C PRO A 67 7.88 6.88 -17.67
N GLU A 68 9.05 6.32 -17.42
CA GLU A 68 9.45 4.99 -17.90
C GLU A 68 9.31 3.92 -16.83
N GLY A 69 9.57 4.26 -15.56
CA GLY A 69 9.60 3.33 -14.43
C GLY A 69 8.26 3.18 -13.69
N TRP A 70 7.27 4.03 -13.93
CA TRP A 70 5.97 3.94 -13.25
C TRP A 70 5.24 2.65 -13.63
N LEU A 71 4.85 1.87 -12.63
CA LEU A 71 3.99 0.69 -12.82
C LEU A 71 2.52 1.00 -12.50
N GLY A 72 2.28 1.82 -11.52
CA GLY A 72 0.99 2.16 -10.98
C GLY A 72 1.13 2.52 -9.51
N GLY A 73 0.03 2.65 -8.81
CA GLY A 73 0.06 2.96 -7.39
C GLY A 73 -1.34 3.04 -6.80
N SER A 74 -1.40 3.48 -5.57
CA SER A 74 -2.64 3.78 -4.88
C SER A 74 -2.79 5.29 -4.72
N GLU A 75 -4.01 5.75 -4.94
CA GLU A 75 -4.41 7.13 -4.83
C GLU A 75 -5.63 7.29 -3.93
N TRP A 76 -5.96 8.52 -3.63
CA TRP A 76 -7.13 8.86 -2.85
C TRP A 76 -8.08 9.70 -3.69
N ASP A 77 -9.31 9.23 -3.84
CA ASP A 77 -10.46 9.99 -4.33
C ASP A 77 -11.36 10.35 -3.14
N TRP A 78 -11.23 11.56 -2.67
CA TRP A 78 -11.94 12.04 -1.50
C TRP A 78 -13.29 12.69 -1.81
N ASP A 79 -13.64 12.86 -3.07
CA ASP A 79 -14.74 13.73 -3.52
C ASP A 79 -16.08 13.29 -2.92
N GLU A 80 -16.47 12.04 -3.14
CA GLU A 80 -17.75 11.52 -2.64
C GLU A 80 -17.82 11.56 -1.12
N LEU A 81 -16.75 11.13 -0.43
CA LEU A 81 -16.70 11.09 1.02
C LEU A 81 -16.85 12.49 1.64
N TYR A 82 -16.14 13.49 1.09
CA TYR A 82 -16.23 14.85 1.63
C TYR A 82 -17.56 15.52 1.33
N ILE A 83 -18.16 15.26 0.16
CA ILE A 83 -19.50 15.73 -0.18
C ILE A 83 -20.51 15.18 0.82
N ASP A 84 -20.48 13.88 1.09
CA ASP A 84 -21.41 13.23 2.00
C ASP A 84 -21.26 13.73 3.43
N ILE A 85 -20.03 13.92 3.93
CA ILE A 85 -19.77 14.54 5.23
C ILE A 85 -20.38 15.95 5.32
N VAL A 86 -20.25 16.75 4.27
CA VAL A 86 -20.81 18.10 4.22
C VAL A 86 -22.32 18.06 4.24
N GLU A 87 -22.95 17.22 3.42
CA GLU A 87 -24.40 17.07 3.34
C GLU A 87 -25.01 16.64 4.69
N VAL A 88 -24.40 15.63 5.33
CA VAL A 88 -24.81 15.17 6.68
C VAL A 88 -24.64 16.28 7.73
N SER A 89 -23.58 17.09 7.60
CA SER A 89 -23.35 18.22 8.51
C SER A 89 -24.36 19.34 8.30
N GLU A 90 -24.71 19.68 7.06
CA GLU A 90 -25.72 20.70 6.73
C GLU A 90 -27.12 20.27 7.18
N ALA A 91 -27.42 18.98 7.13
CA ALA A 91 -28.67 18.42 7.65
C ALA A 91 -28.77 18.48 9.19
N GLY A 92 -27.65 18.70 9.88
CA GLY A 92 -27.57 18.68 11.34
C GLY A 92 -27.47 17.28 11.95
N ASP A 93 -27.24 16.27 11.13
CA ASP A 93 -27.24 14.86 11.52
C ASP A 93 -25.83 14.29 11.80
N PHE A 94 -24.78 15.10 11.69
CA PHE A 94 -23.38 14.66 11.85
C PHE A 94 -23.16 13.88 13.15
N THR A 95 -23.69 14.35 14.28
CA THR A 95 -23.49 13.70 15.59
C THR A 95 -24.06 12.28 15.67
N GLY A 96 -25.08 11.97 14.85
CA GLY A 96 -25.70 10.64 14.76
C GLY A 96 -25.18 9.79 13.61
N SER A 97 -24.28 10.34 12.80
CA SER A 97 -23.74 9.66 11.61
C SER A 97 -22.54 8.80 11.93
N GLU A 98 -22.18 7.94 10.98
CA GLU A 98 -20.97 7.13 11.01
C GLU A 98 -19.68 7.98 11.04
N TYR A 99 -19.73 9.21 10.50
CA TYR A 99 -18.59 10.13 10.45
C TYR A 99 -18.24 10.75 11.81
N ASN A 100 -19.13 10.67 12.80
CA ASN A 100 -18.86 11.16 14.15
C ASN A 100 -18.00 10.20 15.00
N ALA A 101 -17.38 9.23 14.36
CA ALA A 101 -16.51 8.24 14.98
C ALA A 101 -15.25 8.03 14.12
N ASN A 102 -14.47 7.01 14.45
CA ASN A 102 -13.34 6.60 13.60
C ASN A 102 -13.90 5.86 12.38
N TYR A 103 -14.16 6.62 11.32
CA TYR A 103 -14.67 6.08 10.06
C TYR A 103 -13.59 5.29 9.34
N ARG A 104 -13.85 4.00 9.13
CA ARG A 104 -12.94 3.08 8.44
C ARG A 104 -13.72 2.29 7.41
N VAL A 105 -13.24 2.36 6.18
CA VAL A 105 -13.81 1.64 5.04
C VAL A 105 -12.73 0.93 4.26
N GLY A 106 -13.11 -0.14 3.59
CA GLY A 106 -12.26 -0.88 2.66
C GLY A 106 -12.98 -1.15 1.35
N TYR A 107 -12.33 -1.83 0.44
CA TYR A 107 -12.89 -2.16 -0.88
C TYR A 107 -14.23 -2.90 -0.84
N LYS A 108 -14.52 -3.61 0.24
CA LYS A 108 -15.78 -4.34 0.46
C LYS A 108 -16.96 -3.42 0.75
N ASP A 109 -16.71 -2.25 1.31
CA ASP A 109 -17.74 -1.39 1.87
C ASP A 109 -18.32 -0.39 0.86
N GLY A 110 -17.78 -0.33 -0.34
CA GLY A 110 -18.31 0.45 -1.47
C GLY A 110 -17.83 1.89 -1.53
N ALA A 111 -18.05 2.72 -0.52
CA ALA A 111 -17.63 4.13 -0.50
C ALA A 111 -16.16 4.29 -0.06
N ASN A 112 -15.25 3.64 -0.78
CA ASN A 112 -13.85 3.62 -0.45
C ASN A 112 -13.08 4.69 -1.26
N PRO A 113 -12.44 5.67 -0.60
CA PRO A 113 -11.67 6.70 -1.30
C PRO A 113 -10.34 6.21 -1.87
N PHE A 114 -9.94 4.97 -1.60
CA PHE A 114 -8.69 4.41 -2.05
C PHE A 114 -8.84 3.76 -3.43
N ILE A 115 -8.15 4.29 -4.42
CA ILE A 115 -8.26 3.86 -5.81
C ILE A 115 -6.92 3.40 -6.39
N GLN A 116 -6.98 2.60 -7.44
CA GLN A 116 -5.84 2.25 -8.27
C GLN A 116 -5.55 3.38 -9.25
N SER A 117 -4.29 3.84 -9.29
CA SER A 117 -3.84 4.81 -10.30
C SER A 117 -3.81 4.22 -11.71
N GLU A 118 -3.65 5.10 -12.70
CA GLU A 118 -3.36 4.67 -14.07
C GLU A 118 -2.07 3.84 -14.14
N PHE A 119 -2.09 2.80 -14.95
CA PHE A 119 -0.93 1.95 -15.17
C PHE A 119 0.10 2.63 -16.08
N GLY A 120 1.36 2.47 -15.73
CA GLY A 120 2.47 2.93 -16.55
C GLY A 120 2.67 2.11 -17.85
N PRO A 121 3.52 2.63 -18.76
CA PRO A 121 3.64 2.09 -20.11
C PRO A 121 4.26 0.68 -20.19
N SER A 122 5.02 0.28 -19.18
CA SER A 122 5.68 -1.03 -19.11
C SER A 122 4.77 -2.15 -18.58
N VAL A 123 3.59 -1.81 -18.05
CA VAL A 123 2.68 -2.80 -17.45
C VAL A 123 1.92 -3.56 -18.52
N THR A 124 2.09 -4.88 -18.54
CA THR A 124 1.45 -5.76 -19.52
C THR A 124 -0.04 -5.92 -19.24
N ASP A 125 -0.82 -6.29 -20.27
CA ASP A 125 -2.24 -6.57 -20.09
C ASP A 125 -2.48 -7.78 -19.17
N GLU A 126 -1.55 -8.73 -19.12
CA GLU A 126 -1.58 -9.86 -18.19
C GLU A 126 -1.46 -9.38 -16.74
N THR A 127 -0.49 -8.52 -16.45
CA THR A 127 -0.32 -7.92 -15.11
C THR A 127 -1.53 -7.08 -14.70
N LYS A 128 -2.09 -6.28 -15.61
CA LYS A 128 -3.33 -5.53 -15.36
C LYS A 128 -4.50 -6.45 -14.99
N ALA A 129 -4.63 -7.58 -15.69
CA ALA A 129 -5.66 -8.56 -15.39
C ALA A 129 -5.46 -9.22 -14.01
N GLU A 130 -4.22 -9.50 -13.62
CA GLU A 130 -3.90 -10.05 -12.29
C GLU A 130 -4.22 -9.05 -11.18
N VAL A 131 -3.88 -7.77 -11.35
CA VAL A 131 -4.24 -6.70 -10.40
C VAL A 131 -5.75 -6.56 -10.28
N ALA A 132 -6.48 -6.56 -11.41
CA ALA A 132 -7.95 -6.50 -11.39
C ALA A 132 -8.56 -7.70 -10.63
N ALA A 133 -8.05 -8.90 -10.85
CA ALA A 133 -8.50 -10.10 -10.13
C ALA A 133 -8.19 -10.03 -8.63
N ALA A 134 -7.03 -9.45 -8.24
CA ALA A 134 -6.68 -9.24 -6.86
C ALA A 134 -7.62 -8.22 -6.18
N LEU A 135 -7.93 -7.12 -6.85
CA LEU A 135 -8.88 -6.12 -6.35
C LEU A 135 -10.30 -6.70 -6.21
N GLU A 136 -10.76 -7.51 -7.17
CA GLU A 136 -12.05 -8.21 -7.07
C GLU A 136 -12.08 -9.15 -5.85
N ARG A 137 -11.00 -9.89 -5.62
CA ARG A 137 -10.88 -10.75 -4.43
C ARG A 137 -10.94 -9.94 -3.14
N ILE A 138 -10.17 -8.85 -3.04
CA ILE A 138 -10.16 -7.97 -1.86
C ILE A 138 -11.55 -7.34 -1.64
N SER A 139 -12.22 -6.91 -2.71
CA SER A 139 -13.58 -6.37 -2.63
C SER A 139 -14.61 -7.38 -2.12
N THR A 140 -14.36 -8.67 -2.34
CA THR A 140 -15.24 -9.75 -1.90
C THR A 140 -14.92 -10.18 -0.47
N THR A 141 -13.66 -10.38 -0.15
CA THR A 141 -13.20 -10.87 1.16
C THR A 141 -13.09 -9.76 2.21
N GLY A 142 -12.83 -8.54 1.79
CA GLY A 142 -12.53 -7.39 2.66
C GLY A 142 -11.08 -7.34 3.14
N SER A 143 -10.21 -8.24 2.67
CA SER A 143 -8.83 -8.32 3.13
C SER A 143 -7.88 -8.80 2.04
N PRO A 144 -6.65 -8.28 1.98
CA PRO A 144 -5.59 -8.84 1.15
C PRO A 144 -4.94 -10.08 1.81
N PHE A 145 -5.20 -10.33 3.10
CA PHE A 145 -4.58 -11.40 3.87
C PHE A 145 -5.49 -12.63 3.89
N GLU A 146 -5.08 -13.66 3.19
CA GLU A 146 -5.72 -14.97 3.16
C GLU A 146 -4.66 -16.03 3.43
N GLY A 147 -4.84 -16.80 4.52
CA GLY A 147 -3.90 -17.84 4.92
C GLY A 147 -3.84 -19.04 3.95
N PRO A 148 -2.76 -19.81 4.04
CA PRO A 148 -1.79 -19.79 5.13
C PRO A 148 -0.72 -18.71 4.94
N ILE A 149 -0.43 -17.93 5.99
CA ILE A 149 0.65 -16.95 6.00
C ILE A 149 1.59 -17.25 7.17
N MET A 150 2.85 -17.45 6.86
CA MET A 150 3.93 -17.66 7.83
C MET A 150 4.67 -16.38 8.13
N ALA A 151 5.16 -16.23 9.35
CA ALA A 151 6.12 -15.18 9.67
C ALA A 151 7.50 -15.51 9.10
N ASN A 152 8.35 -14.48 8.95
CA ASN A 152 9.72 -14.63 8.45
C ASN A 152 10.68 -15.37 9.39
N ASP A 153 10.24 -15.74 10.59
CA ASP A 153 10.98 -16.66 11.49
C ASP A 153 10.88 -18.14 11.06
N GLY A 154 10.04 -18.44 10.06
CA GLY A 154 9.83 -19.77 9.51
C GLY A 154 9.08 -20.74 10.42
N THR A 155 8.58 -20.29 11.56
CA THR A 155 7.92 -21.15 12.55
C THR A 155 6.55 -20.65 13.02
N THR A 156 6.34 -19.35 13.04
CA THR A 156 5.09 -18.74 13.50
C THR A 156 4.07 -18.66 12.36
N VAL A 157 2.90 -19.25 12.57
CA VAL A 157 1.76 -19.11 11.67
C VAL A 157 1.02 -17.83 12.04
N LEU A 158 0.96 -16.87 11.10
CA LEU A 158 0.22 -15.62 11.27
C LEU A 158 -1.26 -15.79 10.94
N PHE A 159 -1.57 -16.49 9.84
CA PHE A 159 -2.92 -16.84 9.44
C PHE A 159 -2.95 -18.32 9.03
N GLU A 160 -3.92 -19.06 9.55
CA GLU A 160 -4.12 -20.46 9.22
C GLU A 160 -4.69 -20.64 7.79
N ASP A 161 -4.65 -21.83 7.25
CA ASP A 161 -5.17 -22.13 5.92
C ASP A 161 -6.66 -21.76 5.80
N GLY A 162 -7.00 -20.91 4.84
CA GLY A 162 -8.33 -20.38 4.62
C GLY A 162 -8.80 -19.31 5.62
N GLU A 163 -7.96 -18.91 6.58
CA GLU A 163 -8.27 -17.77 7.47
C GLU A 163 -8.16 -16.47 6.68
N ILE A 164 -9.21 -15.62 6.78
CA ILE A 164 -9.20 -14.27 6.24
C ILE A 164 -8.78 -13.30 7.34
N GLY A 165 -7.71 -12.58 7.13
CA GLY A 165 -7.20 -11.60 8.07
C GLY A 165 -8.00 -10.32 8.02
N GLU A 166 -9.02 -10.20 8.87
CA GLU A 166 -9.75 -8.94 9.03
C GLU A 166 -8.84 -7.85 9.61
N TYR A 167 -9.21 -6.60 9.42
CA TYR A 167 -8.38 -5.44 9.77
C TYR A 167 -7.82 -5.51 11.21
N ASP A 168 -8.69 -5.68 12.21
CA ASP A 168 -8.28 -5.71 13.62
C ASP A 168 -7.36 -6.90 13.94
N THR A 169 -7.58 -8.03 13.29
CA THR A 169 -6.75 -9.22 13.45
C THR A 169 -5.38 -9.03 12.79
N ALA A 170 -5.35 -8.46 11.59
CA ALA A 170 -4.11 -8.18 10.87
C ALA A 170 -3.28 -7.12 11.60
N GLU A 171 -3.91 -6.06 12.12
CA GLU A 171 -3.24 -5.03 12.92
C GLU A 171 -2.59 -5.61 14.17
N GLY A 172 -3.24 -6.56 14.84
CA GLY A 172 -2.67 -7.25 15.99
C GLY A 172 -1.49 -8.17 15.69
N LYS A 173 -1.27 -8.53 14.42
CA LYS A 173 -0.18 -9.41 13.96
C LYS A 173 0.98 -8.67 13.29
N ASN A 174 1.00 -7.35 13.29
CA ASN A 174 1.99 -6.50 12.61
C ASN A 174 3.36 -6.39 13.32
N SER A 175 3.58 -7.16 14.38
CA SER A 175 4.86 -7.23 15.10
C SER A 175 5.90 -8.13 14.44
N MET A 176 5.55 -8.80 13.35
CA MET A 176 6.42 -9.69 12.59
C MET A 176 6.23 -9.48 11.09
N PHE A 177 7.31 -9.62 10.32
CA PHE A 177 7.21 -9.70 8.87
C PHE A 177 6.74 -11.09 8.43
N VAL A 178 6.15 -11.15 7.25
CA VAL A 178 5.78 -12.42 6.62
C VAL A 178 7.00 -13.06 5.94
N GLU A 179 6.92 -14.34 5.65
CA GLU A 179 7.93 -15.07 4.87
C GLU A 179 8.23 -14.36 3.53
N GLY A 180 9.50 -14.31 3.16
CA GLY A 180 9.96 -13.59 1.96
C GLY A 180 10.22 -12.09 2.17
N VAL A 181 9.99 -11.56 3.38
CA VAL A 181 10.32 -10.17 3.73
C VAL A 181 11.61 -10.12 4.54
N VAL A 182 12.57 -9.32 4.05
CA VAL A 182 13.87 -9.08 4.65
C VAL A 182 13.91 -7.66 5.23
N GLY A 183 14.24 -7.52 6.49
CA GLY A 183 14.32 -6.25 7.19
C GLY A 183 14.11 -6.40 8.69
N GLU A 184 14.08 -5.27 9.38
CA GLU A 184 13.85 -5.21 10.83
C GLU A 184 12.67 -4.27 11.12
N ILE A 185 11.79 -4.70 12.03
CA ILE A 185 10.77 -3.83 12.62
C ILE A 185 11.47 -3.04 13.73
N PRO A 186 11.46 -1.70 13.70
CA PRO A 186 12.07 -0.91 14.76
C PRO A 186 11.47 -1.23 16.12
N GLU A 187 12.32 -1.34 17.14
CA GLU A 187 11.86 -1.40 18.53
C GLU A 187 11.15 -0.08 18.89
N SER A 188 9.96 -0.17 19.46
CA SER A 188 9.11 0.95 19.86
C SER A 188 9.58 1.63 21.16
#